data_bf28610fcd76d43822f40aa1c478d94b
#
_entry.id   bf28610fcd76d43822f40aa1c478d94b
#
_cell.length_a   1.000
_cell.length_b   1.000
_cell.length_c   1.000
_cell.angle_alpha   90.00
_cell.angle_beta   90.00
_cell.angle_gamma   90.00
#
_symmetry.space_group_name_H-M   'P 1'
#
loop_
_entity.id
_entity.type
_entity.pdbx_description
1 polymer ?
#
loop_
_entity_poly.entity_id
_entity_poly.type
_entity_poly.pdbx_seq_one_letter_code
_entity_poly.pdbx_strand_id
1 'polypeptide(L)'
;QYGIECGHMETVHAYTNDQNLIDNYHKKNRRGRGAPLNMVITETGASSAVVKLLPELEGKLTGNAIRVPTPNVSLVILNLTLEKFLFYRLEY
;
A
#
# COMPACT_ATOMS: atom_id res chain seq x y z
N GLN A 1 16.78 13.76 1.74
CA GLN A 1 17.62 14.15 2.87
C GLN A 1 18.41 12.98 3.45
N TYR A 2 17.79 11.80 3.63
CA TYR A 2 18.43 10.61 4.22
C TYR A 2 18.80 9.56 3.17
N GLY A 3 18.25 9.63 1.97
CA GLY A 3 18.37 8.62 0.93
C GLY A 3 17.66 7.30 1.28
N ILE A 4 17.12 6.64 0.28
CA ILE A 4 16.45 5.35 0.43
C ILE A 4 17.20 4.33 -0.42
N GLU A 5 17.72 3.26 0.18
CA GLU A 5 18.30 2.14 -0.54
C GLU A 5 17.23 1.22 -1.10
N CYS A 6 16.27 0.86 -0.28
CA CYS A 6 15.11 0.06 -0.66
C CYS A 6 13.98 0.24 0.36
N GLY A 7 12.79 -0.18 -0.01
CA GLY A 7 11.65 -0.10 0.88
C GLY A 7 10.44 -0.88 0.39
N HIS A 8 9.54 -1.13 1.33
CA HIS A 8 8.24 -1.70 1.06
C HIS A 8 7.15 -0.84 1.70
N MET A 9 6.13 -0.53 0.91
CA MET A 9 4.97 0.21 1.35
C MET A 9 3.76 -0.71 1.36
N GLU A 10 3.13 -0.84 2.51
CA GLU A 10 1.89 -1.57 2.65
C GLU A 10 0.78 -0.60 3.03
N THR A 11 -0.30 -0.58 2.27
CA THR A 11 -1.46 0.27 2.52
C THR A 11 -2.61 -0.57 3.01
N VAL A 12 -3.12 -0.28 4.18
CA VAL A 12 -4.40 -0.80 4.68
C VAL A 12 -5.47 0.21 4.31
N HIS A 13 -6.41 -0.17 3.48
CA HIS A 13 -7.30 0.77 2.81
C HIS A 13 -8.75 0.30 2.84
N ALA A 14 -9.69 1.23 3.00
CA ALA A 14 -11.10 0.95 2.84
C ALA A 14 -11.41 0.34 1.47
N TYR A 15 -12.47 -0.47 1.39
CA TYR A 15 -12.94 -1.00 0.11
C TYR A 15 -13.45 0.11 -0.82
N THR A 16 -13.41 -0.16 -2.12
CA THR A 16 -13.79 0.80 -3.17
C THR A 16 -14.76 0.18 -4.16
N ASN A 17 -15.31 1.00 -5.07
CA ASN A 17 -16.31 0.59 -6.05
C ASN A 17 -15.83 -0.46 -7.07
N ASP A 18 -14.54 -0.69 -7.20
CA ASP A 18 -14.02 -1.73 -8.08
C ASP A 18 -13.95 -3.12 -7.42
N GLN A 19 -14.42 -3.24 -6.18
CA GLN A 19 -14.56 -4.50 -5.46
C GLN A 19 -16.02 -4.97 -5.48
N ASN A 20 -16.21 -6.30 -5.49
CA ASN A 20 -17.54 -6.87 -5.42
C ASN A 20 -18.15 -6.75 -4.03
N LEU A 21 -19.47 -6.59 -3.94
CA LEU A 21 -20.21 -6.63 -2.68
C LEU A 21 -20.36 -8.06 -2.14
N ILE A 22 -20.41 -9.03 -3.03
CA ILE A 22 -20.46 -10.45 -2.73
C ILE A 22 -19.35 -11.16 -3.52
N ASP A 23 -18.98 -12.37 -3.11
CA ASP A 23 -18.01 -13.18 -3.84
C ASP A 23 -18.50 -13.42 -5.28
N ASN A 24 -17.70 -13.00 -6.27
CA ASN A 24 -18.00 -13.18 -7.67
C ASN A 24 -16.72 -12.99 -8.52
N TYR A 25 -16.81 -13.29 -9.80
CA TYR A 25 -15.71 -13.08 -10.73
C TYR A 25 -15.30 -11.61 -10.81
N HIS A 26 -14.00 -11.37 -10.87
CA HIS A 26 -13.42 -10.05 -11.11
C HIS A 26 -12.21 -10.18 -12.04
N LYS A 27 -12.08 -9.25 -13.00
CA LYS A 27 -10.99 -9.23 -13.98
C LYS A 27 -9.59 -9.08 -13.38
N LYS A 28 -9.49 -8.51 -12.19
CA LYS A 28 -8.24 -8.41 -11.43
C LYS A 28 -8.21 -9.48 -10.35
N ASN A 29 -7.07 -10.13 -10.21
CA ASN A 29 -6.87 -11.16 -9.20
C ASN A 29 -7.17 -10.64 -7.80
N ARG A 30 -7.72 -11.51 -6.96
CA ARG A 30 -8.02 -11.28 -5.54
C ARG A 30 -9.12 -10.28 -5.23
N ARG A 31 -9.74 -9.63 -6.22
CA ARG A 31 -10.81 -8.65 -5.99
C ARG A 31 -12.22 -9.21 -6.12
N GLY A 32 -12.35 -10.51 -6.30
CA GLY A 32 -13.67 -11.18 -6.42
C GLY A 32 -14.38 -11.43 -5.11
N ARG A 33 -13.73 -11.25 -3.96
CA ARG A 33 -14.31 -11.45 -2.64
C ARG A 33 -15.26 -10.31 -2.25
N GLY A 34 -16.33 -10.64 -1.51
CA GLY A 34 -17.29 -9.66 -1.02
C GLY A 34 -16.63 -8.64 -0.09
N ALA A 35 -16.55 -7.38 -0.53
CA ALA A 35 -15.80 -6.32 0.15
C ALA A 35 -16.27 -6.01 1.59
N PRO A 36 -17.58 -6.03 1.91
CA PRO A 36 -18.05 -5.66 3.24
C PRO A 36 -17.66 -6.64 4.36
N LEU A 37 -17.25 -7.86 4.01
CA LEU A 37 -17.00 -8.94 4.98
C LEU A 37 -15.60 -9.55 4.89
N ASN A 38 -14.76 -9.09 3.98
CA ASN A 38 -13.47 -9.71 3.72
C ASN A 38 -12.33 -8.71 3.65
N MET A 39 -11.15 -9.15 4.08
CA MET A 39 -9.90 -8.49 3.74
C MET A 39 -9.36 -9.06 2.44
N VAL A 40 -8.85 -8.20 1.58
CA VAL A 40 -8.33 -8.59 0.26
C VAL A 40 -6.97 -7.96 0.03
N ILE A 41 -5.98 -8.79 -0.24
CA ILE A 41 -4.66 -8.33 -0.69
C ILE A 41 -4.74 -8.04 -2.18
N THR A 42 -4.31 -6.86 -2.59
CA THR A 42 -4.34 -6.43 -3.99
C THR A 42 -3.14 -5.56 -4.33
N GLU A 43 -2.99 -5.28 -5.61
CA GLU A 43 -2.00 -4.32 -6.09
C GLU A 43 -2.35 -2.89 -5.67
N THR A 44 -1.33 -2.07 -5.52
CA THR A 44 -1.48 -0.63 -5.31
C THR A 44 -0.67 0.15 -6.34
N GLY A 45 -1.24 1.25 -6.83
CA GLY A 45 -0.53 2.22 -7.65
C GLY A 45 0.29 3.23 -6.85
N ALA A 46 0.28 3.15 -5.53
CA ALA A 46 0.90 4.17 -4.68
C ALA A 46 2.43 4.24 -4.85
N SER A 47 3.12 3.10 -4.93
CA SER A 47 4.57 3.07 -5.19
C SER A 47 4.92 3.68 -6.56
N SER A 48 4.14 3.37 -7.58
CA SER A 48 4.31 3.95 -8.92
C SER A 48 4.04 5.46 -8.94
N ALA A 49 3.10 5.94 -8.15
CA ALA A 49 2.82 7.37 -8.01
C ALA A 49 3.99 8.11 -7.35
N VAL A 50 4.61 7.53 -6.34
CA VAL A 50 5.80 8.10 -5.70
C VAL A 50 6.96 8.21 -6.68
N VAL A 51 7.21 7.18 -7.50
CA VAL A 51 8.27 7.18 -8.52
C VAL A 51 8.07 8.27 -9.58
N LYS A 52 6.82 8.61 -9.92
CA LYS A 52 6.55 9.72 -10.84
C LYS A 52 7.00 11.07 -10.29
N LEU A 53 6.98 11.26 -8.99
CA LEU A 53 7.41 12.49 -8.32
C LEU A 53 8.89 12.47 -7.94
N LEU A 54 9.39 11.29 -7.60
CA LEU A 54 10.77 11.04 -7.17
C LEU A 54 11.38 9.91 -8.01
N PRO A 55 11.81 10.21 -9.27
CA PRO A 55 12.29 9.18 -10.20
C PRO A 55 13.52 8.40 -9.70
N GLU A 56 14.29 8.97 -8.81
CA GLU A 56 15.44 8.31 -8.17
C GLU A 56 15.07 7.08 -7.34
N LEU A 57 13.79 6.92 -7.00
CA LEU A 57 13.28 5.77 -6.26
C LEU A 57 12.81 4.61 -7.15
N GLU A 58 12.97 4.72 -8.46
CA GLU A 58 12.61 3.67 -9.40
C GLU A 58 13.36 2.37 -9.09
N GLY A 59 12.63 1.27 -8.99
CA GLY A 59 13.18 -0.04 -8.63
C GLY A 59 13.55 -0.23 -7.16
N LYS A 60 13.47 0.81 -6.33
CA LYS A 60 13.79 0.76 -4.89
C LYS A 60 12.59 0.49 -4.00
N LEU A 61 11.39 0.77 -4.47
CA LEU A 61 10.15 0.62 -3.71
C LEU A 61 9.27 -0.48 -4.29
N THR A 62 8.75 -1.31 -3.40
CA THR A 62 7.66 -2.24 -3.68
C THR A 62 6.44 -1.85 -2.87
N GLY A 63 5.27 -2.32 -3.27
CA GLY A 63 4.06 -2.00 -2.52
C GLY A 63 2.90 -2.94 -2.84
N ASN A 64 2.07 -3.13 -1.85
CA ASN A 64 0.78 -3.78 -1.98
C ASN A 64 -0.27 -3.07 -1.14
N ALA A 65 -1.51 -3.50 -1.26
CA ALA A 65 -2.60 -2.97 -0.46
C ALA A 65 -3.41 -4.11 0.14
N ILE A 66 -3.83 -3.90 1.38
CA ILE A 66 -4.84 -4.72 2.03
C ILE A 66 -6.12 -3.91 2.07
N ARG A 67 -7.15 -4.39 1.38
CA ARG A 67 -8.49 -3.81 1.43
C ARG A 67 -9.22 -4.39 2.63
N VAL A 68 -9.79 -3.54 3.46
CA VAL A 68 -10.48 -3.90 4.70
C VAL A 68 -11.94 -3.45 4.65
N PRO A 69 -12.85 -4.12 5.36
CA PRO A 69 -14.28 -3.84 5.33
C PRO A 69 -14.65 -2.62 6.19
N THR A 70 -14.02 -1.49 5.91
CA THR A 70 -14.31 -0.20 6.55
C THR A 70 -14.74 0.81 5.49
N PRO A 71 -15.66 1.73 5.80
CA PRO A 71 -16.15 2.67 4.80
C PRO A 71 -15.13 3.73 4.39
N ASN A 72 -14.22 4.09 5.26
CA ASN A 72 -13.30 5.21 5.06
C ASN A 72 -11.91 4.94 5.60
N VAL A 73 -10.99 5.81 5.27
CA VAL A 73 -9.61 5.99 5.70
C VAL A 73 -8.63 4.94 5.19
N SER A 74 -7.36 5.28 5.35
CA SER A 74 -6.25 4.42 4.97
C SER A 74 -5.13 4.57 6.00
N LEU A 75 -4.39 3.48 6.18
CA LEU A 75 -3.16 3.44 6.96
C LEU A 75 -2.03 3.03 6.03
N VAL A 76 -0.91 3.71 6.09
CA VAL A 76 0.30 3.36 5.35
C VAL A 76 1.36 2.88 6.34
N ILE A 77 1.92 1.71 6.06
CA ILE A 77 3.05 1.14 6.79
C ILE A 77 4.26 1.17 5.85
N LEU A 78 5.31 1.85 6.27
CA LEU A 78 6.56 1.98 5.51
C LEU A 78 7.69 1.24 6.22
N ASN A 79 8.32 0.33 5.49
CA ASN A 79 9.55 -0.34 5.90
C ASN A 79 10.66 0.11 4.96
N LEU A 80 11.59 0.90 5.46
CA LEU A 80 12.63 1.53 4.64
C LEU A 80 14.01 1.17 5.16
N THR A 81 14.94 0.94 4.23
CA THR A 81 16.37 0.94 4.49
C THR A 81 16.95 2.25 3.98
N LEU A 82 17.53 3.03 4.88
CA LEU A 82 18.07 4.36 4.59
C LEU A 82 19.57 4.29 4.29
N GLU A 83 20.05 5.15 3.40
CA GLU A 83 21.48 5.28 3.11
C GLU A 83 22.25 5.95 4.26
N LYS A 84 21.60 6.86 4.98
CA LYS A 84 22.16 7.56 6.13
C LYS A 84 21.53 7.07 7.42
N PHE A 85 22.37 6.85 8.42
CA PHE A 85 21.91 6.42 9.73
C PHE A 85 21.06 7.53 10.38
N LEU A 86 19.89 7.14 10.90
CA LEU A 86 18.97 8.04 11.58
C LEU A 86 18.80 7.59 13.04
N PHE A 87 19.22 8.44 13.98
CA PHE A 87 18.83 8.29 15.38
C PHE A 87 17.47 8.96 15.58
N TYR A 88 16.45 8.18 15.84
CA TYR A 88 15.13 8.70 16.12
C TYR A 88 14.72 8.32 17.54
N ARG A 89 14.44 9.32 18.36
CA ARG A 89 13.81 9.16 19.65
C ARG A 89 12.34 9.51 19.50
N LEU A 90 11.48 8.51 19.68
CA LEU A 90 10.04 8.77 19.80
C LEU A 90 9.80 9.39 21.18
N GLU A 91 9.40 10.65 21.21
CA GLU A 91 8.81 11.26 22.39
C GLU A 91 7.28 11.21 22.21
N TYR A 92 6.61 10.53 23.14
CA TYR A 92 5.15 10.47 23.21
C TYR A 92 4.64 11.65 24.03
#